data_6176e225784000329a5150e7ee1e678d
#
_entry.id   6176e225784000329a5150e7ee1e678d
#
_cell.length_a   1.000
_cell.length_b   1.000
_cell.length_c   1.000
_cell.angle_alpha   90.00
_cell.angle_beta   90.00
_cell.angle_gamma   90.00
#
_symmetry.space_group_name_H-M   'P 1'
#
loop_
_entity.id
_entity.type
_entity.pdbx_description
1 polymer ?
#
loop_
_entity_poly.entity_id
_entity_poly.type
_entity_poly.pdbx_seq_one_letter_code
_entity_poly.pdbx_strand_id
1 'polypeptide(L)'
;IDCTGSATTQGLPALAAAMPAADAPVVARMKAAGAIPLGRTNLPEMGLRITTDNPLRGRTGNPWNPTRTAGGSSGGEGAALATGMTPIGLGNDIGGSLRNPAYCCGIAALKATTGRIPMVLSIPAAAQPISFRMMCVEGPMARSVADLKIAYRLLAGWHPNDPFSV
;
A
#
# COMPACT_ATOMS: atom_id res chain seq x y z
N ILE A 1 0.66 -4.70 -2.96
CA ILE A 1 0.81 -5.56 -1.78
C ILE A 1 -0.04 -6.81 -2.00
N ASP A 2 0.54 -8.00 -1.88
CA ASP A 2 -0.16 -9.26 -2.13
C ASP A 2 -1.06 -9.64 -0.95
N CYS A 3 -2.30 -10.05 -1.27
CA CYS A 3 -3.27 -10.56 -0.31
C CYS A 3 -3.99 -11.76 -0.93
N THR A 4 -3.87 -12.93 -0.33
CA THR A 4 -4.54 -14.14 -0.81
C THR A 4 -6.05 -13.97 -0.88
N GLY A 5 -6.67 -14.58 -1.89
CA GLY A 5 -8.11 -14.41 -2.13
C GLY A 5 -8.49 -13.13 -2.88
N SER A 6 -7.51 -12.28 -3.25
CA SER A 6 -7.76 -11.03 -3.99
C SER A 6 -6.67 -10.76 -5.02
N ALA A 7 -7.05 -10.42 -6.25
CA ALA A 7 -6.10 -10.20 -7.35
C ALA A 7 -5.17 -9.01 -7.09
N THR A 8 -3.87 -9.18 -7.33
CA THR A 8 -2.87 -8.11 -7.32
C THR A 8 -2.74 -7.51 -8.72
N THR A 9 -3.66 -6.64 -9.06
CA THR A 9 -3.85 -6.15 -10.43
C THR A 9 -2.80 -5.13 -10.89
N GLN A 10 -2.11 -4.47 -9.98
CA GLN A 10 -1.21 -3.34 -10.27
C GLN A 10 -1.85 -2.24 -11.16
N GLY A 11 -3.18 -2.15 -11.18
CA GLY A 11 -3.92 -1.23 -12.06
C GLY A 11 -3.90 -1.61 -13.54
N LEU A 12 -3.37 -2.77 -13.90
CA LEU A 12 -3.21 -3.23 -15.28
C LEU A 12 -4.31 -4.23 -15.67
N PRO A 13 -4.99 -4.04 -16.81
CA PRO A 13 -5.95 -5.03 -17.34
C PRO A 13 -5.35 -6.42 -17.50
N ALA A 14 -4.09 -6.52 -17.91
CA ALA A 14 -3.38 -7.79 -18.07
C ALA A 14 -3.22 -8.58 -16.75
N LEU A 15 -3.28 -7.91 -15.61
CA LEU A 15 -3.17 -8.51 -14.28
C LEU A 15 -4.52 -8.56 -13.54
N ALA A 16 -5.63 -8.33 -14.22
CA ALA A 16 -6.96 -8.25 -13.59
C ALA A 16 -7.33 -9.51 -12.77
N ALA A 17 -6.81 -10.67 -13.16
CA ALA A 17 -7.04 -11.96 -12.51
C ALA A 17 -5.76 -12.53 -11.84
N ALA A 18 -4.71 -11.75 -11.65
CA ALA A 18 -3.44 -12.22 -11.09
C ALA A 18 -3.55 -12.47 -9.58
N MET A 19 -3.79 -13.72 -9.20
CA MET A 19 -3.96 -14.14 -7.81
C MET A 19 -2.60 -14.45 -7.17
N PRO A 20 -2.23 -13.82 -6.04
CA PRO A 20 -1.02 -14.15 -5.32
C PRO A 20 -1.16 -15.50 -4.61
N ALA A 21 -0.07 -16.29 -4.62
CA ALA A 21 0.00 -17.59 -3.94
C ALA A 21 0.12 -17.46 -2.41
N ALA A 22 0.60 -16.31 -1.92
CA ALA A 22 0.79 -16.03 -0.50
C ALA A 22 0.53 -14.56 -0.19
N ASP A 23 0.22 -14.29 1.07
CA ASP A 23 0.15 -12.92 1.58
C ASP A 23 1.55 -12.29 1.62
N ALA A 24 1.63 -10.99 1.31
CA ALA A 24 2.81 -10.21 1.64
C ALA A 24 3.05 -10.21 3.16
N PRO A 25 4.31 -10.10 3.64
CA PRO A 25 4.62 -10.14 5.07
C PRO A 25 3.77 -9.18 5.92
N VAL A 26 3.52 -7.99 5.42
CA VAL A 26 2.69 -6.98 6.11
C VAL A 26 1.23 -7.42 6.24
N VAL A 27 0.69 -8.09 5.22
CA VAL A 27 -0.70 -8.62 5.26
C VAL A 27 -0.78 -9.81 6.20
N ALA A 28 0.18 -10.74 6.11
CA ALA A 28 0.24 -11.91 6.99
C ALA A 28 0.32 -11.51 8.48
N ARG A 29 1.15 -10.51 8.81
CA ARG A 29 1.28 -9.98 10.18
C ARG A 29 0.00 -9.31 10.68
N MET A 30 -0.66 -8.52 9.84
CA MET A 30 -1.93 -7.90 10.21
C MET A 30 -3.01 -8.97 10.45
N LYS A 31 -3.13 -9.98 9.59
CA LYS A 31 -4.06 -11.11 9.79
C LYS A 31 -3.75 -11.88 11.07
N ALA A 32 -2.47 -12.17 11.35
CA ALA A 32 -2.05 -12.85 12.57
C ALA A 32 -2.39 -12.07 13.86
N ALA A 33 -2.44 -10.75 13.76
CA ALA A 33 -2.90 -9.86 14.83
C ALA A 33 -4.43 -9.71 14.92
N GLY A 34 -5.20 -10.45 14.10
CA GLY A 34 -6.65 -10.42 14.09
C GLY A 34 -7.30 -9.39 13.16
N ALA A 35 -6.52 -8.72 12.31
CA ALA A 35 -7.07 -7.80 11.33
C ALA A 35 -7.82 -8.55 10.21
N ILE A 36 -8.93 -7.99 9.78
CA ILE A 36 -9.77 -8.52 8.69
C ILE A 36 -9.60 -7.61 7.47
N PRO A 37 -8.98 -8.10 6.37
CA PRO A 37 -8.90 -7.34 5.12
C PRO A 37 -10.29 -7.14 4.54
N LEU A 38 -10.73 -5.89 4.40
CA LEU A 38 -12.05 -5.56 3.85
C LEU A 38 -12.05 -5.50 2.32
N GLY A 39 -10.91 -5.23 1.71
CA GLY A 39 -10.77 -5.12 0.26
C GLY A 39 -9.43 -4.55 -0.16
N ARG A 40 -9.36 -4.21 -1.44
CA ARG A 40 -8.21 -3.56 -2.07
C ARG A 40 -8.63 -2.22 -2.64
N THR A 41 -7.81 -1.25 -2.42
CA THR A 41 -8.04 0.10 -2.92
C THR A 41 -7.35 0.33 -4.27
N ASN A 42 -7.72 1.40 -4.95
CA ASN A 42 -7.19 1.76 -6.24
C ASN A 42 -5.77 2.35 -6.15
N LEU A 43 -4.99 2.17 -7.22
CA LEU A 43 -3.65 2.73 -7.41
C LEU A 43 -3.46 3.06 -8.89
N PRO A 44 -2.50 3.91 -9.28
CA PRO A 44 -2.13 4.08 -10.69
C PRO A 44 -1.39 2.84 -11.18
N GLU A 45 -1.29 2.68 -12.49
CA GLU A 45 -0.58 1.58 -13.14
C GLU A 45 0.82 1.41 -12.55
N MET A 46 1.12 0.20 -12.05
CA MET A 46 2.39 -0.18 -11.40
C MET A 46 2.81 0.72 -10.22
N GLY A 47 1.92 1.56 -9.72
CA GLY A 47 2.26 2.54 -8.69
C GLY A 47 3.16 3.70 -9.15
N LEU A 48 3.27 3.95 -10.45
CA LEU A 48 4.28 4.85 -11.04
C LEU A 48 3.83 6.31 -11.18
N ARG A 49 2.69 6.73 -10.60
CA ARG A 49 2.18 8.10 -10.70
C ARG A 49 1.79 8.66 -9.34
N ILE A 50 1.80 9.98 -9.24
CA ILE A 50 1.35 10.74 -8.06
C ILE A 50 -0.16 11.03 -8.04
N THR A 51 -0.88 10.50 -9.03
CA THR A 51 -2.35 10.55 -9.13
C THR A 51 -2.88 9.14 -9.26
N THR A 52 -3.98 8.83 -8.62
CA THR A 52 -4.57 7.49 -8.64
C THR A 52 -5.62 7.39 -9.73
N ASP A 53 -5.18 6.86 -10.87
CA ASP A 53 -5.99 6.62 -12.06
C ASP A 53 -5.39 5.45 -12.85
N ASN A 54 -6.22 4.57 -13.40
CA ASN A 54 -5.79 3.46 -14.24
C ASN A 54 -6.93 2.98 -15.17
N PRO A 55 -6.60 2.30 -16.28
CA PRO A 55 -7.61 1.84 -17.26
C PRO A 55 -8.52 0.72 -16.73
N LEU A 56 -8.12 0.01 -15.66
CA LEU A 56 -8.89 -1.10 -15.10
C LEU A 56 -10.03 -0.63 -14.18
N ARG A 57 -9.81 0.44 -13.39
CA ARG A 57 -10.71 0.89 -12.32
C ARG A 57 -11.07 2.39 -12.41
N GLY A 58 -10.46 3.12 -13.35
CA GLY A 58 -10.66 4.56 -13.48
C GLY A 58 -9.98 5.36 -12.37
N ARG A 59 -10.45 6.58 -12.17
CA ARG A 59 -9.87 7.57 -11.28
C ARG A 59 -10.47 7.51 -9.87
N THR A 60 -9.62 7.67 -8.87
CA THR A 60 -10.02 7.96 -7.49
C THR A 60 -9.99 9.47 -7.24
N GLY A 61 -11.13 10.07 -6.98
CA GLY A 61 -11.26 11.48 -6.59
C GLY A 61 -10.84 11.70 -5.13
N ASN A 62 -10.46 12.94 -4.82
CA ASN A 62 -10.21 13.35 -3.43
C ASN A 62 -11.54 13.38 -2.66
N PRO A 63 -11.63 12.80 -1.46
CA PRO A 63 -12.89 12.75 -0.69
C PRO A 63 -13.42 14.12 -0.26
N TRP A 64 -12.55 15.12 -0.12
CA TRP A 64 -12.93 16.48 0.26
C TRP A 64 -13.35 17.34 -0.95
N ASN A 65 -12.79 17.03 -2.12
CA ASN A 65 -13.11 17.71 -3.38
C ASN A 65 -12.88 16.75 -4.57
N PRO A 66 -13.91 16.12 -5.12
CA PRO A 66 -13.79 15.12 -6.19
C PRO A 66 -13.13 15.62 -7.48
N THR A 67 -13.03 16.95 -7.69
CA THR A 67 -12.32 17.52 -8.85
C THR A 67 -10.79 17.47 -8.68
N ARG A 68 -10.30 17.29 -7.46
CA ARG A 68 -8.88 17.17 -7.13
C ARG A 68 -8.43 15.72 -7.07
N THR A 69 -7.12 15.51 -7.03
CA THR A 69 -6.52 14.18 -6.86
C THR A 69 -6.56 13.72 -5.39
N ALA A 70 -6.76 12.43 -5.17
CA ALA A 70 -6.53 11.79 -3.87
C ALA A 70 -5.03 11.59 -3.57
N GLY A 71 -4.16 12.02 -4.48
CA GLY A 71 -2.74 11.69 -4.44
C GLY A 71 -2.46 10.32 -5.05
N GLY A 72 -1.22 9.89 -4.95
CA GLY A 72 -0.74 8.60 -5.47
C GLY A 72 0.66 8.25 -4.93
N SER A 73 1.03 6.98 -5.03
CA SER A 73 0.27 5.91 -5.69
C SER A 73 -0.79 5.25 -4.79
N SER A 74 -0.76 5.39 -3.46
CA SER A 74 -1.76 4.84 -2.51
C SER A 74 -2.99 5.75 -2.34
N GLY A 75 -3.46 6.41 -3.42
CA GLY A 75 -4.56 7.38 -3.31
C GLY A 75 -5.92 6.75 -3.01
N GLY A 76 -6.16 5.52 -3.46
CA GLY A 76 -7.35 4.76 -3.08
C GLY A 76 -7.40 4.50 -1.57
N GLU A 77 -6.25 4.15 -0.97
CA GLU A 77 -6.12 3.95 0.47
C GLU A 77 -6.33 5.25 1.24
N GLY A 78 -5.70 6.35 0.76
CA GLY A 78 -5.90 7.67 1.32
C GLY A 78 -7.38 8.09 1.36
N ALA A 79 -8.09 7.87 0.26
CA ALA A 79 -9.51 8.18 0.16
C ALA A 79 -10.38 7.29 1.07
N ALA A 80 -10.11 5.99 1.12
CA ALA A 80 -10.85 5.05 1.97
C ALA A 80 -10.69 5.37 3.46
N LEU A 81 -9.48 5.69 3.91
CA LEU A 81 -9.21 6.09 5.29
C LEU A 81 -9.87 7.42 5.65
N ALA A 82 -9.76 8.43 4.79
CA ALA A 82 -10.34 9.75 5.04
C ALA A 82 -11.87 9.70 5.15
N THR A 83 -12.52 8.81 4.40
CA THR A 83 -13.98 8.60 4.45
C THR A 83 -14.43 7.64 5.56
N GLY A 84 -13.51 7.07 6.31
CA GLY A 84 -13.84 6.17 7.42
C GLY A 84 -14.22 4.74 7.03
N MET A 85 -13.93 4.32 5.80
CA MET A 85 -14.21 2.95 5.36
C MET A 85 -13.41 1.91 6.14
N THR A 86 -12.18 2.25 6.55
CA THR A 86 -11.31 1.42 7.36
C THR A 86 -10.52 2.28 8.36
N PRO A 87 -10.09 1.76 9.52
CA PRO A 87 -9.27 2.50 10.47
C PRO A 87 -7.78 2.51 10.09
N ILE A 88 -7.28 1.44 9.49
CA ILE A 88 -5.88 1.23 9.12
C ILE A 88 -5.81 0.77 7.67
N GLY A 89 -4.81 1.22 6.95
CA GLY A 89 -4.51 0.83 5.59
C GLY A 89 -3.03 0.54 5.39
N LEU A 90 -2.72 -0.12 4.29
CA LEU A 90 -1.38 -0.48 3.87
C LEU A 90 -1.08 0.10 2.49
N GLY A 91 0.12 0.63 2.33
CA GLY A 91 0.61 1.11 1.05
C GLY A 91 2.12 0.91 0.93
N ASN A 92 2.69 1.45 -0.14
CA ASN A 92 4.14 1.51 -0.28
C ASN A 92 4.60 2.90 -0.77
N ASP A 93 5.88 3.19 -0.62
CA ASP A 93 6.43 4.51 -0.94
C ASP A 93 7.88 4.39 -1.42
N ILE A 94 8.10 4.81 -2.66
CA ILE A 94 9.44 5.01 -3.21
C ILE A 94 9.72 6.51 -3.40
N GLY A 95 8.75 7.26 -3.92
CA GLY A 95 8.88 8.68 -4.23
C GLY A 95 7.77 9.55 -3.60
N GLY A 96 7.08 9.08 -2.57
CA GLY A 96 5.99 9.81 -1.91
C GLY A 96 4.66 9.06 -1.85
N SER A 97 4.61 7.81 -2.27
CA SER A 97 3.33 7.10 -2.50
C SER A 97 2.52 6.76 -1.23
N LEU A 98 3.08 6.89 -0.03
CA LEU A 98 2.34 6.95 1.24
C LEU A 98 2.05 8.40 1.65
N ARG A 99 3.08 9.23 1.59
CA ARG A 99 3.08 10.61 2.10
C ARG A 99 2.23 11.56 1.25
N ASN A 100 2.28 11.43 -0.07
CA ASN A 100 1.49 12.27 -0.98
C ASN A 100 -0.03 12.04 -0.82
N PRO A 101 -0.56 10.80 -0.83
CA PRO A 101 -1.97 10.58 -0.52
C PRO A 101 -2.36 11.02 0.89
N ALA A 102 -1.48 10.85 1.88
CA ALA A 102 -1.73 11.33 3.24
C ALA A 102 -1.91 12.85 3.29
N TYR A 103 -1.05 13.57 2.61
CA TYR A 103 -1.17 15.03 2.45
C TYR A 103 -2.47 15.42 1.72
N CYS A 104 -2.77 14.78 0.59
CA CYS A 104 -3.94 15.11 -0.21
C CYS A 104 -5.27 14.82 0.49
N CYS A 105 -5.34 13.75 1.28
CA CYS A 105 -6.56 13.28 1.93
C CYS A 105 -6.68 13.66 3.40
N GLY A 106 -5.65 14.29 4.00
CA GLY A 106 -5.68 14.74 5.39
C GLY A 106 -5.61 13.59 6.41
N ILE A 107 -4.79 12.58 6.15
CA ILE A 107 -4.55 11.44 7.03
C ILE A 107 -3.07 11.35 7.43
N ALA A 108 -2.73 10.41 8.31
CA ALA A 108 -1.35 10.09 8.69
C ALA A 108 -0.80 8.90 7.89
N ALA A 109 0.49 8.93 7.56
CA ALA A 109 1.20 7.81 6.94
C ALA A 109 2.66 7.76 7.42
N LEU A 110 3.26 6.57 7.41
CA LEU A 110 4.66 6.40 7.77
C LEU A 110 5.43 5.73 6.63
N LYS A 111 6.37 6.46 6.05
CA LYS A 111 7.46 5.87 5.27
C LYS A 111 8.57 5.50 6.23
N ALA A 112 8.64 4.24 6.62
CA ALA A 112 9.70 3.73 7.50
C ALA A 112 11.08 3.80 6.81
N THR A 113 12.13 3.68 7.60
CA THR A 113 13.48 3.41 7.08
C THR A 113 13.48 2.07 6.35
N THR A 114 14.18 1.98 5.23
CA THR A 114 14.34 0.73 4.46
C THR A 114 14.80 -0.41 5.37
N GLY A 115 14.18 -1.56 5.22
CA GLY A 115 14.45 -2.75 6.02
C GLY A 115 13.69 -2.83 7.36
N ARG A 116 13.06 -1.76 7.84
CA ARG A 116 12.29 -1.81 9.10
C ARG A 116 10.96 -2.55 8.98
N ILE A 117 10.35 -2.49 7.79
CA ILE A 117 9.15 -3.25 7.43
C ILE A 117 9.53 -4.12 6.23
N PRO A 118 9.38 -5.45 6.31
CA PRO A 118 9.77 -6.33 5.23
C PRO A 118 8.87 -6.14 4.01
N MET A 119 9.48 -6.17 2.83
CA MET A 119 8.79 -6.02 1.55
C MET A 119 9.11 -7.21 0.63
N VAL A 120 8.08 -8.01 0.34
CA VAL A 120 8.16 -9.14 -0.59
C VAL A 120 7.07 -8.98 -1.64
N LEU A 121 7.46 -8.89 -2.90
CA LEU A 121 6.57 -8.76 -4.04
C LEU A 121 6.60 -10.04 -4.87
N SER A 122 5.45 -10.59 -5.18
CA SER A 122 5.32 -11.78 -6.03
C SER A 122 4.66 -11.49 -7.38
N ILE A 123 3.93 -10.39 -7.49
CA ILE A 123 3.24 -10.00 -8.71
C ILE A 123 3.60 -8.54 -9.08
N PRO A 124 4.18 -8.32 -10.29
CA PRO A 124 4.62 -9.33 -11.25
C PRO A 124 5.81 -10.15 -10.75
N ALA A 125 5.89 -11.40 -11.18
CA ALA A 125 6.99 -12.31 -10.85
C ALA A 125 8.26 -11.92 -11.64
N ALA A 126 8.85 -10.79 -11.28
CA ALA A 126 10.04 -10.24 -11.92
C ALA A 126 11.04 -9.79 -10.86
N ALA A 127 12.34 -9.94 -11.17
CA ALA A 127 13.40 -9.41 -10.32
C ALA A 127 13.28 -7.89 -10.23
N GLN A 128 13.16 -7.38 -9.03
CA GLN A 128 13.12 -5.93 -8.81
C GLN A 128 14.53 -5.34 -8.88
N PRO A 129 14.74 -4.20 -9.59
CA PRO A 129 16.02 -3.51 -9.60
C PRO A 129 16.48 -3.17 -8.17
N ILE A 130 17.78 -3.19 -7.93
CA ILE A 130 18.35 -2.88 -6.62
C ILE A 130 17.94 -1.49 -6.11
N SER A 131 17.84 -0.50 -6.99
CA SER A 131 17.38 0.84 -6.67
C SER A 131 15.95 0.84 -6.11
N PHE A 132 15.05 0.05 -6.71
CA PHE A 132 13.69 -0.12 -6.21
C PHE A 132 13.70 -0.75 -4.82
N ARG A 133 14.44 -1.83 -4.62
CA ARG A 133 14.52 -2.54 -3.35
C ARG A 133 15.10 -1.70 -2.21
N MET A 134 16.05 -0.82 -2.52
CA MET A 134 16.67 0.07 -1.52
C MET A 134 15.84 1.32 -1.20
N MET A 135 14.94 1.73 -2.08
CA MET A 135 14.19 2.98 -1.93
C MET A 135 12.72 2.76 -1.58
N CYS A 136 12.11 1.68 -2.09
CA CYS A 136 10.71 1.36 -1.84
C CYS A 136 10.56 0.73 -0.45
N VAL A 137 9.55 1.18 0.27
CA VAL A 137 9.16 0.59 1.55
C VAL A 137 7.64 0.38 1.59
N GLU A 138 7.20 -0.66 2.25
CA GLU A 138 5.81 -0.79 2.66
C GLU A 138 5.58 -0.03 3.97
N GLY A 139 4.35 0.44 4.19
CA GLY A 139 4.06 1.18 5.39
C GLY A 139 2.58 1.32 5.68
N PRO A 140 2.26 1.62 6.95
CA PRO A 140 0.90 1.86 7.39
C PRO A 140 0.43 3.27 7.06
N MET A 141 -0.88 3.37 6.88
CA MET A 141 -1.66 4.60 6.77
C MET A 141 -2.83 4.53 7.74
N ALA A 142 -3.21 5.65 8.36
CA ALA A 142 -4.32 5.71 9.31
C ALA A 142 -4.82 7.15 9.46
N ARG A 143 -6.02 7.33 10.04
CA ARG A 143 -6.51 8.68 10.38
C ARG A 143 -5.78 9.30 11.57
N SER A 144 -5.27 8.47 12.49
CA SER A 144 -4.57 8.95 13.68
C SER A 144 -3.14 8.42 13.78
N VAL A 145 -2.26 9.19 14.43
CA VAL A 145 -0.90 8.74 14.73
C VAL A 145 -0.90 7.58 15.75
N ALA A 146 -1.92 7.49 16.60
CA ALA A 146 -2.08 6.39 17.55
C ALA A 146 -2.24 5.06 16.81
N ASP A 147 -3.17 5.00 15.85
CA ASP A 147 -3.40 3.81 15.01
C ASP A 147 -2.18 3.48 14.16
N LEU A 148 -1.51 4.52 13.63
CA LEU A 148 -0.28 4.36 12.85
C LEU A 148 0.83 3.68 13.67
N LYS A 149 0.99 4.04 14.95
CA LYS A 149 1.96 3.42 15.88
C LYS A 149 1.63 1.95 16.16
N ILE A 150 0.35 1.62 16.33
CA ILE A 150 -0.10 0.24 16.52
C ILE A 150 0.25 -0.58 15.27
N ALA A 151 -0.15 -0.11 14.10
CA ALA A 151 0.14 -0.78 12.84
C ALA A 151 1.65 -0.95 12.62
N TYR A 152 2.45 0.10 12.83
CA TYR A 152 3.92 0.02 12.67
C TYR A 152 4.55 -1.06 13.56
N ARG A 153 4.14 -1.18 14.83
CA ARG A 153 4.66 -2.20 15.75
C ARG A 153 4.36 -3.62 15.28
N LEU A 154 3.23 -3.83 14.63
CA LEU A 154 2.85 -5.12 14.05
C LEU A 154 3.63 -5.44 12.77
N LEU A 155 3.92 -4.42 11.96
CA LEU A 155 4.53 -4.58 10.65
C LEU A 155 6.05 -4.69 10.70
N ALA A 156 6.72 -4.05 11.68
CA ALA A 156 8.17 -3.97 11.76
C ALA A 156 8.83 -5.30 12.13
N GLY A 157 10.07 -5.49 11.66
CA GLY A 157 10.94 -6.60 12.02
C GLY A 157 11.31 -7.51 10.84
N TRP A 158 12.26 -8.40 11.08
CA TRP A 158 12.87 -9.27 10.09
C TRP A 158 11.89 -10.28 9.44
N HIS A 159 12.16 -10.61 8.16
CA HIS A 159 11.43 -11.66 7.42
C HIS A 159 12.40 -12.42 6.49
N PRO A 160 12.36 -13.79 6.45
CA PRO A 160 13.35 -14.59 5.72
C PRO A 160 13.40 -14.32 4.21
N ASN A 161 12.30 -13.89 3.62
CA ASN A 161 12.21 -13.61 2.18
C ASN A 161 12.57 -12.16 1.81
N ASP A 162 12.94 -11.32 2.79
CA ASP A 162 13.46 -9.99 2.55
C ASP A 162 14.84 -9.82 3.19
N PRO A 163 15.92 -9.94 2.39
CA PRO A 163 17.30 -9.86 2.91
C PRO A 163 17.70 -8.49 3.46
N PHE A 164 16.90 -7.44 3.18
CA PHE A 164 17.13 -6.10 3.72
C PHE A 164 16.39 -5.86 5.04
N SER A 165 15.49 -6.76 5.43
CA SER A 165 14.72 -6.58 6.66
C SER A 165 15.54 -6.86 7.93
N VAL A 166 15.31 -6.07 8.99
CA VAL A 166 16.00 -6.13 10.27
C VAL A 166 15.01 -6.08 11.45
#